data_80427bd16a4627d959cd64a4040936c5
#
_entry.id   80427bd16a4627d959cd64a4040936c5
#
_cell.length_a   1.000
_cell.length_b   1.000
_cell.length_c   1.000
_cell.angle_alpha   90.00
_cell.angle_beta   90.00
_cell.angle_gamma   90.00
#
_symmetry.space_group_name_H-M   'P 1'
#
loop_
_entity.id
_entity.type
_entity.pdbx_description
1 polymer ?
#
loop_
_entity_poly.entity_id
_entity_poly.type
_entity_poly.pdbx_seq_one_letter_code
_entity_poly.pdbx_strand_id
1 'polypeptide(L)'
;GDSEKVSQDEIEQLLMQALHDFGLQPDHVDAIAWGRFARSIGAQSMKEIFSEIGLGKRLATDVASRLASEHSAVAGENNTAITVERRKPLGPIIIRGSDNVAVQLARCCRPIPGDPIIGIVRKGQGLTVHASDCRSLGRTRHERDNWVDVEWDRSIGNHLFETGVRIVAENRRGVLARMAATISAADSDILNVHIDEEQGPYSTLQFTLQVTHRAHLARIMRSLRRLPEVTRITRIRI
;
A
#
# COMPACT_ATOMS: atom_id res chain seq x y z
N GLY A 1 16.94 28.55 9.03
CA GLY A 1 15.68 27.93 9.21
C GLY A 1 15.86 26.67 10.01
N ASP A 2 15.31 26.64 11.22
CA ASP A 2 15.40 25.54 12.16
C ASP A 2 14.74 24.30 11.57
N SER A 3 15.54 23.31 11.21
CA SER A 3 15.07 21.93 10.99
C SER A 3 14.63 21.41 12.35
N GLU A 4 13.35 21.55 12.64
CA GLU A 4 12.70 20.99 13.81
C GLU A 4 12.90 19.48 13.79
N LYS A 5 13.84 19.00 14.58
CA LYS A 5 14.11 17.57 14.76
C LYS A 5 12.84 16.95 15.33
N VAL A 6 12.31 15.93 14.66
CA VAL A 6 11.27 15.07 15.23
C VAL A 6 11.81 14.54 16.54
N SER A 7 11.06 14.67 17.63
CA SER A 7 11.51 14.20 18.95
C SER A 7 11.66 12.67 18.92
N GLN A 8 12.56 12.14 19.71
CA GLN A 8 12.75 10.69 19.81
C GLN A 8 11.44 10.00 20.22
N ASP A 9 10.66 10.62 21.09
CA ASP A 9 9.36 10.10 21.54
C ASP A 9 8.33 10.01 20.41
N GLU A 10 8.31 10.99 19.49
CA GLU A 10 7.42 10.94 18.31
C GLU A 10 7.82 9.82 17.35
N ILE A 11 9.11 9.58 17.16
CA ILE A 11 9.62 8.49 16.32
C ILE A 11 9.27 7.14 16.93
N GLU A 12 9.45 6.99 18.24
CA GLU A 12 9.05 5.79 18.97
C GLU A 12 7.54 5.54 18.85
N GLN A 13 6.70 6.55 18.99
CA GLN A 13 5.25 6.43 18.81
C GLN A 13 4.88 5.98 17.39
N LEU A 14 5.51 6.55 16.36
CA LEU A 14 5.28 6.15 14.97
C LEU A 14 5.65 4.68 14.74
N LEU A 15 6.76 4.24 15.31
CA LEU A 15 7.19 2.84 15.17
C LEU A 15 6.29 1.90 15.98
N MET A 16 5.89 2.29 17.18
CA MET A 16 4.96 1.52 18.02
C MET A 16 3.62 1.35 17.33
N GLN A 17 3.07 2.42 16.75
CA GLN A 17 1.82 2.35 15.98
C GLN A 17 1.97 1.43 14.78
N ALA A 18 3.08 1.54 14.04
CA ALA A 18 3.34 0.68 12.90
C ALA A 18 3.47 -0.81 13.30
N LEU A 19 4.14 -1.12 14.41
CA LEU A 19 4.25 -2.49 14.93
C LEU A 19 2.88 -3.06 15.32
N HIS A 20 2.05 -2.26 15.99
CA HIS A 20 0.69 -2.64 16.35
C HIS A 20 -0.16 -2.95 15.10
N ASP A 21 -0.04 -2.15 14.03
CA ASP A 21 -0.75 -2.37 12.77
C ASP A 21 -0.37 -3.70 12.09
N PHE A 22 0.83 -4.21 12.37
CA PHE A 22 1.30 -5.53 11.93
C PHE A 22 1.07 -6.65 12.96
N GLY A 23 0.34 -6.36 14.05
CA GLY A 23 0.00 -7.33 15.09
C GLY A 23 1.17 -7.73 15.99
N LEU A 24 2.25 -6.93 16.03
CA LEU A 24 3.37 -7.09 16.94
C LEU A 24 3.19 -6.19 18.16
N GLN A 25 3.31 -6.79 19.34
CA GLN A 25 3.43 -6.05 20.60
C GLN A 25 4.93 -5.72 20.80
N PRO A 26 5.30 -4.46 21.05
CA PRO A 26 6.70 -4.07 21.25
C PRO A 26 7.40 -4.84 22.36
N ASP A 27 6.66 -5.18 23.41
CA ASP A 27 7.15 -5.94 24.55
C ASP A 27 7.51 -7.41 24.22
N HIS A 28 7.06 -7.91 23.07
CA HIS A 28 7.36 -9.26 22.61
C HIS A 28 8.62 -9.32 21.73
N VAL A 29 9.24 -8.19 21.41
CA VAL A 29 10.46 -8.13 20.61
C VAL A 29 11.65 -7.89 21.54
N ASP A 30 12.39 -8.94 21.82
CA ASP A 30 13.55 -8.86 22.69
C ASP A 30 14.73 -8.09 22.07
N ALA A 31 15.69 -7.68 22.89
CA ALA A 31 16.86 -6.92 22.44
C ALA A 31 17.71 -7.69 21.43
N ILE A 32 17.67 -9.05 21.45
CA ILE A 32 18.40 -9.92 20.53
C ILE A 32 17.74 -9.89 19.16
N ALA A 33 16.39 -9.92 19.10
CA ALA A 33 15.63 -9.80 17.86
C ALA A 33 15.87 -8.44 17.21
N TRP A 34 15.86 -7.35 17.99
CA TRP A 34 16.21 -6.02 17.50
C TRP A 34 17.65 -5.94 16.98
N GLY A 35 18.62 -6.54 17.66
CA GLY A 35 20.01 -6.55 17.23
C GLY A 35 20.23 -7.34 15.94
N ARG A 36 19.52 -8.46 15.74
CA ARG A 36 19.55 -9.22 14.49
C ARG A 36 18.91 -8.43 13.36
N PHE A 37 17.76 -7.84 13.64
CA PHE A 37 17.04 -7.02 12.68
C PHE A 37 17.87 -5.82 12.21
N ALA A 38 18.47 -5.06 13.12
CA ALA A 38 19.34 -3.92 12.77
C ALA A 38 20.47 -4.36 11.80
N ARG A 39 21.09 -5.49 12.05
CA ARG A 39 22.12 -6.04 11.16
C ARG A 39 21.57 -6.46 9.80
N SER A 40 20.38 -7.03 9.74
CA SER A 40 19.73 -7.48 8.48
C SER A 40 19.41 -6.32 7.54
N ILE A 41 19.16 -5.13 8.09
CA ILE A 41 18.87 -3.92 7.32
C ILE A 41 20.07 -2.98 7.16
N GLY A 42 21.27 -3.43 7.60
CA GLY A 42 22.51 -2.67 7.48
C GLY A 42 22.68 -1.50 8.46
N ALA A 43 21.87 -1.46 9.53
CA ALA A 43 22.00 -0.48 10.60
C ALA A 43 22.92 -1.00 11.71
N GLN A 44 23.74 -0.12 12.29
CA GLN A 44 24.65 -0.47 13.37
C GLN A 44 23.97 -0.51 14.74
N SER A 45 22.85 0.22 14.90
CA SER A 45 22.12 0.30 16.16
C SER A 45 20.67 0.73 15.96
N MET A 46 19.82 0.50 16.98
CA MET A 46 18.46 1.03 17.07
C MET A 46 18.43 2.56 16.94
N LYS A 47 19.40 3.24 17.52
CA LYS A 47 19.49 4.69 17.47
C LYS A 47 19.67 5.22 16.05
N GLU A 48 20.39 4.48 15.21
CA GLU A 48 20.53 4.79 13.78
C GLU A 48 19.20 4.60 13.04
N ILE A 49 18.47 3.52 13.32
CA ILE A 49 17.14 3.27 12.74
C ILE A 49 16.19 4.41 13.09
N PHE A 50 16.14 4.83 14.34
CA PHE A 50 15.31 5.96 14.78
C PHE A 50 15.74 7.28 14.11
N SER A 51 17.05 7.51 13.98
CA SER A 51 17.55 8.69 13.28
C SER A 51 17.14 8.70 11.82
N GLU A 52 17.24 7.56 11.13
CA GLU A 52 16.82 7.43 9.72
C GLU A 52 15.32 7.60 9.54
N ILE A 53 14.49 7.10 10.48
CA ILE A 53 13.05 7.33 10.49
C ILE A 53 12.76 8.82 10.68
N GLY A 54 13.39 9.46 11.66
CA GLY A 54 13.21 10.89 11.94
C GLY A 54 13.61 11.81 10.80
N LEU A 55 14.63 11.40 10.02
CA LEU A 55 15.07 12.10 8.82
C LEU A 55 14.22 11.78 7.57
N GLY A 56 13.22 10.89 7.69
CA GLY A 56 12.40 10.44 6.56
C GLY A 56 13.15 9.56 5.54
N LYS A 57 14.34 9.09 5.87
CA LYS A 57 15.12 8.18 5.02
C LYS A 57 14.59 6.74 5.04
N ARG A 58 13.88 6.39 6.11
CA ARG A 58 13.30 5.07 6.33
C ARG A 58 11.89 5.21 6.88
N LEU A 59 10.95 4.38 6.42
CA LEU A 59 9.59 4.37 6.93
C LEU A 59 9.46 3.49 8.17
N ALA A 60 8.76 3.96 9.19
CA ALA A 60 8.42 3.15 10.37
C ALA A 60 7.63 1.89 10.00
N THR A 61 6.74 1.99 8.99
CA THR A 61 5.95 0.87 8.45
C THR A 61 6.82 -0.20 7.79
N ASP A 62 7.89 0.16 7.08
CA ASP A 62 8.82 -0.80 6.45
C ASP A 62 9.62 -1.54 7.52
N VAL A 63 10.07 -0.82 8.55
CA VAL A 63 10.77 -1.39 9.71
C VAL A 63 9.86 -2.39 10.41
N ALA A 64 8.61 -2.01 10.71
CA ALA A 64 7.64 -2.85 11.38
C ALA A 64 7.27 -4.10 10.56
N SER A 65 7.06 -3.95 9.25
CA SER A 65 6.74 -5.05 8.34
C SER A 65 7.87 -6.09 8.26
N ARG A 66 9.12 -5.65 8.16
CA ARG A 66 10.29 -6.54 8.12
C ARG A 66 10.50 -7.25 9.44
N LEU A 67 10.37 -6.52 10.56
CA LEU A 67 10.48 -7.10 11.90
C LEU A 67 9.40 -8.17 12.13
N ALA A 68 8.16 -7.90 11.70
CA ALA A 68 7.06 -8.86 11.76
C ALA A 68 7.35 -10.12 10.95
N SER A 69 7.96 -9.97 9.78
CA SER A 69 8.35 -11.10 8.91
C SER A 69 9.44 -11.96 9.55
N GLU A 70 10.45 -11.34 10.16
CA GLU A 70 11.52 -12.06 10.87
C GLU A 70 11.02 -12.76 12.14
N HIS A 71 10.10 -12.11 12.89
CA HIS A 71 9.51 -12.70 14.09
C HIS A 71 8.62 -13.91 13.75
N SER A 72 7.87 -13.84 12.65
CA SER A 72 7.04 -14.98 12.17
C SER A 72 7.89 -16.15 11.68
N ALA A 73 9.08 -15.90 11.13
CA ALA A 73 10.00 -16.95 10.68
C ALA A 73 10.61 -17.75 11.85
N VAL A 74 10.75 -17.14 13.02
CA VAL A 74 11.30 -17.78 14.24
C VAL A 74 10.22 -18.51 15.04
N ALA A 75 8.95 -18.10 14.93
CA ALA A 75 7.80 -18.70 15.62
C ALA A 75 7.17 -19.91 14.89
N GLY A 76 7.72 -20.30 13.75
CA GLY A 76 7.13 -21.30 12.85
C GLY A 76 7.58 -22.73 13.09
N GLU A 77 7.23 -23.32 14.23
CA GLU A 77 6.97 -24.76 14.33
C GLU A 77 5.54 -24.96 14.87
N ASN A 78 4.68 -25.51 14.00
CA ASN A 78 3.28 -25.91 14.23
C ASN A 78 2.21 -24.82 14.14
N ASN A 79 1.84 -24.43 12.93
CA ASN A 79 0.43 -24.24 12.63
C ASN A 79 0.18 -24.35 11.12
N THR A 80 -0.66 -25.32 10.72
CA THR A 80 -1.20 -25.46 9.37
C THR A 80 -2.26 -24.37 9.14
N ALA A 81 -1.83 -23.14 9.09
CA ALA A 81 -2.63 -22.02 8.61
C ALA A 81 -2.25 -21.79 7.14
N ILE A 82 -3.26 -21.76 6.29
CA ILE A 82 -3.16 -21.36 4.89
C ILE A 82 -2.28 -20.12 4.84
N THR A 83 -1.05 -20.30 4.40
CA THR A 83 -0.07 -19.21 4.22
C THR A 83 -0.57 -18.40 3.04
N VAL A 84 -1.37 -17.38 3.32
CA VAL A 84 -1.51 -16.28 2.38
C VAL A 84 -0.10 -15.69 2.29
N GLU A 85 0.59 -15.97 1.18
CA GLU A 85 1.88 -15.35 0.91
C GLU A 85 1.78 -13.86 1.16
N ARG A 86 2.32 -13.40 2.30
CA ARG A 86 2.47 -11.98 2.57
C ARG A 86 3.41 -11.46 1.49
N ARG A 87 2.83 -10.72 0.56
CA ARG A 87 3.51 -10.16 -0.59
C ARG A 87 4.73 -9.39 -0.14
N LYS A 88 5.85 -9.64 -0.83
CA LYS A 88 7.06 -8.84 -0.69
C LYS A 88 6.68 -7.36 -0.74
N PRO A 89 7.23 -6.53 0.19
CA PRO A 89 7.11 -5.09 0.06
C PRO A 89 7.47 -4.72 -1.37
N LEU A 90 6.66 -3.86 -2.00
CA LEU A 90 7.04 -3.27 -3.27
C LEU A 90 8.48 -2.77 -3.13
N GLY A 91 9.38 -3.22 -4.01
CA GLY A 91 10.74 -2.69 -4.07
C GLY A 91 10.69 -1.15 -4.17
N PRO A 92 11.81 -0.45 -4.01
CA PRO A 92 11.81 1.00 -3.98
C PRO A 92 11.02 1.55 -5.17
N ILE A 93 9.90 2.23 -4.89
CA ILE A 93 9.13 2.91 -5.90
C ILE A 93 9.95 4.11 -6.32
N ILE A 94 10.43 4.11 -7.57
CA ILE A 94 11.22 5.19 -8.08
C ILE A 94 10.25 6.28 -8.54
N ILE A 95 10.23 7.37 -7.79
CA ILE A 95 9.48 8.60 -8.11
C ILE A 95 10.49 9.73 -8.26
N ARG A 96 10.44 10.44 -9.36
CA ARG A 96 11.26 11.62 -9.55
C ARG A 96 10.83 12.73 -8.59
N GLY A 97 11.79 13.37 -7.93
CA GLY A 97 11.54 14.38 -6.91
C GLY A 97 11.56 13.83 -5.48
N SER A 98 11.95 12.57 -5.29
CA SER A 98 12.02 11.91 -3.98
C SER A 98 13.45 11.68 -3.47
N ASP A 99 14.42 12.51 -3.85
CA ASP A 99 15.83 12.30 -3.57
C ASP A 99 16.09 11.92 -2.11
N ASN A 100 16.51 10.67 -1.90
CA ASN A 100 16.85 10.08 -0.60
C ASN A 100 15.74 10.05 0.48
N VAL A 101 14.48 10.17 0.08
CA VAL A 101 13.33 10.09 0.99
C VAL A 101 12.56 8.79 0.74
N ALA A 102 12.15 8.11 1.80
CA ALA A 102 11.31 6.93 1.67
C ALA A 102 9.94 7.30 1.10
N VAL A 103 9.49 6.56 0.08
CA VAL A 103 8.26 6.83 -0.66
C VAL A 103 7.19 5.80 -0.32
N GLN A 104 5.99 6.25 -0.03
CA GLN A 104 4.81 5.40 0.14
C GLN A 104 3.64 5.91 -0.70
N LEU A 105 2.84 4.98 -1.21
CA LEU A 105 1.59 5.32 -1.90
C LEU A 105 0.45 5.45 -0.90
N ALA A 106 -0.35 6.51 -1.06
CA ALA A 106 -1.48 6.77 -0.17
C ALA A 106 -2.57 5.70 -0.31
N ARG A 107 -2.97 5.10 0.80
CA ARG A 107 -4.01 4.05 0.84
C ARG A 107 -5.38 4.58 0.43
N CYS A 108 -5.68 5.85 0.72
CA CYS A 108 -6.97 6.48 0.44
C CYS A 108 -7.30 6.63 -1.06
N CYS A 109 -6.30 6.68 -1.93
CA CYS A 109 -6.51 6.85 -3.37
C CYS A 109 -5.80 5.81 -4.23
N ARG A 110 -4.84 5.05 -3.66
CA ARG A 110 -4.08 3.99 -4.34
C ARG A 110 -3.67 4.40 -5.75
N PRO A 111 -2.78 5.40 -5.90
CA PRO A 111 -2.34 5.85 -7.21
C PRO A 111 -1.56 4.75 -7.93
N ILE A 112 -1.70 4.67 -9.23
CA ILE A 112 -1.02 3.71 -10.08
C ILE A 112 -0.31 4.44 -11.23
N PRO A 113 0.75 3.88 -11.84
CA PRO A 113 1.45 4.50 -12.96
C PRO A 113 0.49 4.91 -14.08
N GLY A 114 0.63 6.17 -14.52
CA GLY A 114 -0.27 6.83 -15.47
C GLY A 114 -1.34 7.71 -14.83
N ASP A 115 -1.53 7.65 -13.49
CA ASP A 115 -2.33 8.66 -12.79
C ASP A 115 -1.51 9.93 -12.60
N PRO A 116 -2.13 11.13 -12.67
CA PRO A 116 -1.50 12.35 -12.20
C PRO A 116 -1.36 12.27 -10.68
N ILE A 117 -0.16 12.58 -10.18
CA ILE A 117 0.20 12.41 -8.77
C ILE A 117 0.76 13.67 -8.16
N ILE A 118 0.70 13.75 -6.84
CA ILE A 118 1.31 14.79 -6.02
C ILE A 118 1.89 14.14 -4.77
N GLY A 119 3.05 14.63 -4.33
CA GLY A 119 3.70 14.20 -3.12
C GLY A 119 3.39 15.11 -1.94
N ILE A 120 3.28 14.54 -0.74
CA ILE A 120 3.24 15.27 0.52
C ILE A 120 4.39 14.77 1.38
N VAL A 121 5.32 15.67 1.71
CA VAL A 121 6.42 15.36 2.62
C VAL A 121 5.94 15.56 4.06
N ARG A 122 6.08 14.53 4.87
CA ARG A 122 5.80 14.61 6.31
C ARG A 122 7.05 14.23 7.08
N LYS A 123 7.39 15.05 8.07
CA LYS A 123 8.53 14.82 8.96
C LYS A 123 8.37 13.44 9.62
N GLY A 124 9.41 12.62 9.57
CA GLY A 124 9.43 11.26 10.13
C GLY A 124 8.63 10.20 9.36
N GLN A 125 7.86 10.59 8.33
CA GLN A 125 7.02 9.66 7.53
C GLN A 125 7.44 9.56 6.07
N GLY A 126 8.41 10.37 5.63
CA GLY A 126 8.86 10.40 4.26
C GLY A 126 7.86 11.08 3.31
N LEU A 127 7.88 10.65 2.05
CA LEU A 127 7.04 11.17 0.97
C LEU A 127 5.82 10.28 0.76
N THR A 128 4.63 10.79 1.00
CA THR A 128 3.37 10.10 0.68
C THR A 128 2.84 10.62 -0.65
N VAL A 129 2.67 9.71 -1.62
CA VAL A 129 2.19 10.04 -2.97
C VAL A 129 0.70 9.78 -3.07
N HIS A 130 -0.03 10.81 -3.46
CA HIS A 130 -1.48 10.78 -3.72
C HIS A 130 -1.78 10.95 -5.20
N ALA A 131 -2.93 10.45 -5.65
CA ALA A 131 -3.50 10.92 -6.91
C ALA A 131 -3.89 12.41 -6.76
N SER A 132 -3.64 13.24 -7.78
CA SER A 132 -3.84 14.70 -7.71
C SER A 132 -5.30 15.12 -7.45
N ASP A 133 -6.26 14.24 -7.78
CA ASP A 133 -7.70 14.43 -7.55
C ASP A 133 -8.22 13.71 -6.27
N CYS A 134 -7.30 13.31 -5.37
CA CYS A 134 -7.67 12.64 -4.12
C CYS A 134 -8.46 13.57 -3.19
N ARG A 135 -9.61 13.09 -2.72
CA ARG A 135 -10.47 13.88 -1.79
C ARG A 135 -9.78 14.19 -0.46
N SER A 136 -8.87 13.33 -0.02
CA SER A 136 -8.11 13.55 1.23
C SER A 136 -7.18 14.76 1.13
N LEU A 137 -6.76 15.17 -0.05
CA LEU A 137 -5.97 16.38 -0.27
C LEU A 137 -6.72 17.65 0.11
N GLY A 138 -8.06 17.63 0.03
CA GLY A 138 -8.88 18.76 0.45
C GLY A 138 -8.75 19.11 1.93
N ARG A 139 -8.44 18.10 2.77
CA ARG A 139 -8.26 18.27 4.21
C ARG A 139 -6.88 18.80 4.58
N THR A 140 -5.88 18.63 3.70
CA THR A 140 -4.49 19.06 3.90
C THR A 140 -4.16 20.35 3.16
N ARG A 141 -5.16 21.11 2.71
CA ARG A 141 -4.95 22.40 2.00
C ARG A 141 -4.17 23.43 2.82
N HIS A 142 -4.20 23.32 4.14
CA HIS A 142 -3.43 24.19 5.04
C HIS A 142 -1.94 23.84 5.08
N GLU A 143 -1.55 22.65 4.59
CA GLU A 143 -0.17 22.14 4.57
C GLU A 143 0.45 22.21 3.17
N ARG A 144 0.04 23.17 2.34
CA ARG A 144 0.53 23.28 0.95
C ARG A 144 2.05 23.45 0.84
N ASP A 145 2.70 23.98 1.85
CA ASP A 145 4.15 24.14 1.89
C ASP A 145 4.89 22.80 1.93
N ASN A 146 4.20 21.71 2.28
CA ASN A 146 4.72 20.34 2.31
C ASN A 146 4.42 19.57 1.02
N TRP A 147 3.76 20.20 0.04
CA TRP A 147 3.43 19.56 -1.22
C TRP A 147 4.61 19.68 -2.18
N VAL A 148 4.92 18.59 -2.85
CA VAL A 148 5.99 18.50 -3.86
C VAL A 148 5.44 17.92 -5.15
N ASP A 149 5.88 18.49 -6.26
CA ASP A 149 5.60 17.93 -7.57
C ASP A 149 6.44 16.68 -7.77
N VAL A 150 5.76 15.60 -8.10
CA VAL A 150 6.37 14.28 -8.31
C VAL A 150 5.84 13.66 -9.60
N GLU A 151 6.65 12.83 -10.21
CA GLU A 151 6.30 12.10 -11.42
C GLU A 151 6.65 10.62 -11.29
N TRP A 152 5.88 9.77 -11.96
CA TRP A 152 6.24 8.37 -12.10
C TRP A 152 7.54 8.24 -12.90
N ASP A 153 8.51 7.50 -12.35
CA ASP A 153 9.72 7.22 -13.11
C ASP A 153 9.42 6.20 -14.23
N ARG A 154 10.05 6.40 -15.38
CA ARG A 154 9.87 5.51 -16.54
C ARG A 154 10.47 4.12 -16.32
N SER A 155 11.38 3.97 -15.37
CA SER A 155 12.02 2.71 -15.01
C SER A 155 11.21 1.83 -14.04
N ILE A 156 9.98 2.24 -13.66
CA ILE A 156 9.11 1.47 -12.76
C ILE A 156 8.90 0.02 -13.24
N GLY A 157 9.02 -0.23 -14.56
CA GLY A 157 8.98 -1.57 -15.11
C GLY A 157 7.66 -2.30 -14.83
N ASN A 158 7.76 -3.60 -14.48
CA ASN A 158 6.61 -4.47 -14.23
C ASN A 158 6.20 -4.53 -12.75
N HIS A 159 6.44 -3.49 -11.97
CA HIS A 159 5.93 -3.42 -10.60
C HIS A 159 4.40 -3.52 -10.58
N LEU A 160 3.89 -4.24 -9.58
CA LEU A 160 2.46 -4.44 -9.39
C LEU A 160 1.94 -3.44 -8.35
N PHE A 161 0.83 -2.80 -8.68
CA PHE A 161 0.17 -1.79 -7.86
C PHE A 161 -1.24 -2.23 -7.51
N GLU A 162 -1.72 -1.86 -6.35
CA GLU A 162 -3.06 -2.17 -5.91
C GLU A 162 -4.04 -1.09 -6.33
N THR A 163 -5.21 -1.49 -6.82
CA THR A 163 -6.30 -0.57 -7.15
C THR A 163 -7.65 -1.20 -6.86
N GLY A 164 -8.64 -0.37 -6.57
CA GLY A 164 -10.00 -0.82 -6.32
C GLY A 164 -10.92 -0.64 -7.54
N VAL A 165 -11.80 -1.62 -7.76
CA VAL A 165 -12.85 -1.56 -8.77
C VAL A 165 -14.17 -1.97 -8.14
N ARG A 166 -15.20 -1.16 -8.34
CA ARG A 166 -16.59 -1.48 -7.95
C ARG A 166 -17.37 -1.88 -9.17
N ILE A 167 -18.05 -3.02 -9.08
CA ILE A 167 -18.87 -3.60 -10.14
C ILE A 167 -20.28 -3.80 -9.60
N VAL A 168 -21.26 -3.28 -10.31
CA VAL A 168 -22.68 -3.60 -10.10
C VAL A 168 -23.06 -4.61 -11.17
N ALA A 169 -23.55 -5.77 -10.76
CA ALA A 169 -23.93 -6.85 -11.65
C ALA A 169 -25.18 -7.57 -11.18
N GLU A 170 -25.85 -8.26 -12.12
CA GLU A 170 -26.98 -9.12 -11.79
C GLU A 170 -26.55 -10.23 -10.81
N ASN A 171 -27.36 -10.44 -9.77
CA ASN A 171 -27.13 -11.48 -8.78
C ASN A 171 -27.54 -12.84 -9.33
N ARG A 172 -26.65 -13.47 -10.13
CA ARG A 172 -26.85 -14.80 -10.74
C ARG A 172 -25.73 -15.74 -10.36
N ARG A 173 -26.08 -17.04 -10.31
CA ARG A 173 -25.09 -18.10 -10.08
C ARG A 173 -23.95 -18.04 -11.12
N GLY A 174 -22.70 -18.08 -10.65
CA GLY A 174 -21.51 -18.11 -11.47
C GLY A 174 -21.00 -16.77 -11.98
N VAL A 175 -21.67 -15.65 -11.68
CA VAL A 175 -21.23 -14.30 -12.12
C VAL A 175 -19.86 -13.97 -11.53
N LEU A 176 -19.66 -14.21 -10.22
CA LEU A 176 -18.39 -13.98 -9.56
C LEU A 176 -17.26 -14.82 -10.21
N ALA A 177 -17.54 -16.08 -10.53
CA ALA A 177 -16.56 -16.96 -11.17
C ALA A 177 -16.16 -16.44 -12.56
N ARG A 178 -17.11 -15.96 -13.37
CA ARG A 178 -16.82 -15.36 -14.67
C ARG A 178 -16.01 -14.07 -14.55
N MET A 179 -16.34 -13.21 -13.57
CA MET A 179 -15.54 -12.01 -13.29
C MET A 179 -14.11 -12.37 -12.92
N ALA A 180 -13.94 -13.32 -11.99
CA ALA A 180 -12.61 -13.78 -11.57
C ALA A 180 -11.80 -14.35 -12.74
N ALA A 181 -12.41 -15.18 -13.59
CA ALA A 181 -11.77 -15.72 -14.80
C ALA A 181 -11.39 -14.60 -15.78
N THR A 182 -12.24 -13.59 -15.95
CA THR A 182 -11.98 -12.44 -16.84
C THR A 182 -10.81 -11.59 -16.33
N ILE A 183 -10.71 -11.38 -15.01
CA ILE A 183 -9.61 -10.65 -14.37
C ILE A 183 -8.31 -11.42 -14.55
N SER A 184 -8.32 -12.72 -14.25
CA SER A 184 -7.15 -13.59 -14.42
C SER A 184 -6.67 -13.65 -15.87
N ALA A 185 -7.60 -13.77 -16.84
CA ALA A 185 -7.28 -13.76 -18.27
C ALA A 185 -6.68 -12.42 -18.76
N ALA A 186 -6.81 -11.35 -17.97
CA ALA A 186 -6.22 -10.05 -18.23
C ALA A 186 -4.90 -9.83 -17.47
N ASP A 187 -4.26 -10.89 -16.98
CA ASP A 187 -2.99 -10.88 -16.24
C ASP A 187 -3.04 -10.07 -14.93
N SER A 188 -4.14 -10.17 -14.20
CA SER A 188 -4.33 -9.47 -12.93
C SER A 188 -4.73 -10.43 -11.83
N ASP A 189 -4.14 -10.26 -10.65
CA ASP A 189 -4.51 -10.98 -9.45
C ASP A 189 -5.57 -10.23 -8.66
N ILE A 190 -6.49 -11.01 -8.08
CA ILE A 190 -7.50 -10.51 -7.14
C ILE A 190 -6.93 -10.63 -5.72
N LEU A 191 -6.78 -9.48 -5.05
CA LEU A 191 -6.27 -9.43 -3.68
C LEU A 191 -7.35 -9.58 -2.65
N ASN A 192 -8.51 -8.99 -2.95
CA ASN A 192 -9.66 -9.01 -2.07
C ASN A 192 -10.94 -8.84 -2.87
N VAL A 193 -12.01 -9.45 -2.38
CA VAL A 193 -13.37 -9.26 -2.89
C VAL A 193 -14.28 -8.98 -1.70
N HIS A 194 -15.00 -7.88 -1.77
CA HIS A 194 -16.06 -7.57 -0.84
C HIS A 194 -17.38 -7.51 -1.61
N ILE A 195 -18.41 -8.16 -1.10
CA ILE A 195 -19.74 -8.18 -1.69
C ILE A 195 -20.67 -7.47 -0.72
N ASP A 196 -21.22 -6.35 -1.16
CA ASP A 196 -22.27 -5.66 -0.41
C ASP A 196 -23.56 -6.47 -0.60
N GLU A 197 -24.17 -6.91 0.50
CA GLU A 197 -25.48 -7.59 0.47
C GLU A 197 -26.57 -6.56 0.12
N GLU A 198 -26.88 -6.43 -1.15
CA GLU A 198 -28.05 -5.70 -1.59
C GLU A 198 -29.25 -6.67 -1.70
N GLN A 199 -30.33 -6.34 -1.06
CA GLN A 199 -31.60 -7.06 -1.23
C GLN A 199 -32.20 -6.68 -2.61
N GLY A 200 -31.95 -7.51 -3.62
CA GLY A 200 -32.46 -7.24 -4.94
C GLY A 200 -31.83 -8.08 -6.06
N PRO A 201 -32.20 -7.81 -7.32
CA PRO A 201 -31.69 -8.54 -8.49
C PRO A 201 -30.23 -8.19 -8.83
N TYR A 202 -29.62 -7.20 -8.17
CA TYR A 202 -28.26 -6.74 -8.40
C TYR A 202 -27.44 -6.82 -7.13
N SER A 203 -26.14 -7.12 -7.30
CA SER A 203 -25.15 -7.09 -6.23
C SER A 203 -24.04 -6.11 -6.57
N THR A 204 -23.50 -5.45 -5.56
CA THR A 204 -22.33 -4.60 -5.68
C THR A 204 -21.11 -5.37 -5.19
N LEU A 205 -20.12 -5.57 -6.06
CA LEU A 205 -18.87 -6.24 -5.76
C LEU A 205 -17.73 -5.23 -5.81
N GLN A 206 -16.88 -5.27 -4.80
CA GLN A 206 -15.67 -4.45 -4.73
C GLN A 206 -14.46 -5.35 -4.81
N PHE A 207 -13.68 -5.20 -5.85
CA PHE A 207 -12.43 -5.95 -6.06
C PHE A 207 -11.23 -5.07 -5.74
N THR A 208 -10.26 -5.59 -5.03
CA THR A 208 -8.91 -5.05 -5.00
C THR A 208 -8.05 -5.88 -5.93
N LEU A 209 -7.49 -5.24 -6.94
CA LEU A 209 -6.75 -5.88 -8.04
C LEU A 209 -5.29 -5.46 -8.04
N GLN A 210 -4.42 -6.32 -8.58
CA GLN A 210 -3.05 -5.96 -8.93
C GLN A 210 -2.96 -5.55 -10.40
N VAL A 211 -2.38 -4.40 -10.66
CA VAL A 211 -2.18 -3.89 -12.01
C VAL A 211 -0.78 -3.28 -12.15
N THR A 212 -0.26 -3.23 -13.37
CA THR A 212 1.03 -2.60 -13.65
C THR A 212 0.90 -1.09 -13.88
N HIS A 213 -0.18 -0.65 -14.53
CA HIS A 213 -0.40 0.77 -14.88
C HIS A 213 -1.87 1.00 -15.28
N ARG A 214 -2.21 2.26 -15.50
CA ARG A 214 -3.58 2.71 -15.83
C ARG A 214 -4.15 2.04 -17.08
N ALA A 215 -3.35 1.82 -18.13
CA ALA A 215 -3.84 1.16 -19.35
C ALA A 215 -4.15 -0.32 -19.11
N HIS A 216 -3.39 -1.01 -18.23
CA HIS A 216 -3.70 -2.37 -17.79
C HIS A 216 -5.05 -2.42 -17.08
N LEU A 217 -5.29 -1.54 -16.11
CA LEU A 217 -6.59 -1.41 -15.44
C LEU A 217 -7.73 -1.16 -16.43
N ALA A 218 -7.53 -0.26 -17.39
CA ALA A 218 -8.53 0.05 -18.41
C ALA A 218 -8.87 -1.18 -19.29
N ARG A 219 -7.88 -2.04 -19.60
CA ARG A 219 -8.08 -3.31 -20.32
C ARG A 219 -8.96 -4.26 -19.51
N ILE A 220 -8.66 -4.44 -18.22
CA ILE A 220 -9.46 -5.28 -17.31
C ILE A 220 -10.90 -4.77 -17.23
N MET A 221 -11.07 -3.48 -17.00
CA MET A 221 -12.41 -2.88 -16.89
C MET A 221 -13.21 -3.01 -18.18
N ARG A 222 -12.58 -2.91 -19.37
CA ARG A 222 -13.24 -3.14 -20.65
C ARG A 222 -13.67 -4.60 -20.83
N SER A 223 -12.82 -5.55 -20.43
CA SER A 223 -13.15 -6.98 -20.51
C SER A 223 -14.31 -7.34 -19.58
N LEU A 224 -14.31 -6.82 -18.36
CA LEU A 224 -15.41 -7.00 -17.41
C LEU A 224 -16.72 -6.37 -17.91
N ARG A 225 -16.66 -5.22 -18.58
CA ARG A 225 -17.84 -4.54 -19.14
C ARG A 225 -18.53 -5.31 -20.29
N ARG A 226 -17.82 -6.27 -20.91
CA ARG A 226 -18.38 -7.16 -21.93
C ARG A 226 -19.19 -8.31 -21.36
N LEU A 227 -19.11 -8.56 -20.06
CA LEU A 227 -19.96 -9.56 -19.42
C LEU A 227 -21.40 -9.04 -19.36
N PRO A 228 -22.37 -9.80 -19.85
CA PRO A 228 -23.77 -9.33 -19.98
C PRO A 228 -24.40 -8.99 -18.63
N GLU A 229 -23.93 -9.61 -17.56
CA GLU A 229 -24.42 -9.37 -16.21
C GLU A 229 -23.90 -8.07 -15.58
N VAL A 230 -22.83 -7.49 -16.13
CA VAL A 230 -22.22 -6.26 -15.60
C VAL A 230 -22.98 -5.05 -16.11
N THR A 231 -23.63 -4.34 -15.19
CA THR A 231 -24.39 -3.12 -15.50
C THR A 231 -23.53 -1.86 -15.34
N ARG A 232 -22.64 -1.84 -14.34
CA ARG A 232 -21.79 -0.69 -14.06
C ARG A 232 -20.44 -1.13 -13.51
N ILE A 233 -19.40 -0.45 -13.96
CA ILE A 233 -18.04 -0.63 -13.43
C ILE A 233 -17.37 0.73 -13.23
N THR A 234 -16.79 0.93 -12.06
CA THR A 234 -16.09 2.18 -11.70
C THR A 234 -14.82 1.85 -10.92
N ARG A 235 -13.76 2.60 -11.19
CA ARG A 235 -12.60 2.59 -10.29
C ARG A 235 -12.98 3.27 -8.99
N ILE A 236 -12.66 2.64 -7.87
CA ILE A 236 -12.87 3.23 -6.55
C ILE A 236 -11.55 3.67 -5.94
N ARG A 237 -11.60 4.81 -5.27
CA ARG A 237 -10.58 5.30 -4.36
C ARG A 237 -11.20 5.22 -2.97
N ILE A 238 -10.54 4.49 -2.08
CA ILE A 238 -11.07 4.15 -0.76
C ILE A 238 -10.83 5.31 0.20
#